data_3243e58cb01c6ba653b6602afd921100
#
_entry.id   3243e58cb01c6ba653b6602afd921100
#
_cell.length_a   1.000
_cell.length_b   1.000
_cell.length_c   1.000
_cell.angle_alpha   90.00
_cell.angle_beta   90.00
_cell.angle_gamma   90.00
#
_symmetry.space_group_name_H-M   'P 1'
#
loop_
_entity.id
_entity.type
_entity.pdbx_description
1 polymer ?
#
loop_
_entity_poly.entity_id
_entity_poly.type
_entity_poly.pdbx_seq_one_letter_code
_entity_poly.pdbx_strand_id
1 'polypeptide(L)'
;GGNPMTTSSIYALIHTIEKDGGVWFARGGTNALVSGMVALFERLGGTIRLGDAVQEIITQGDRAVGVRTVSGWTGHADQVACNGDVMHSYRDLLKGHKRGASRAKALAKKRWSPSLFVVHFGVEGEYPDIAHHSIIFGPRYQGLLGDIYNNGRVPEDFSLYLHHPSATDKSVAPEG
;
A
#
# COMPACT_ATOMS: atom_id res chain seq x y z
N GLY A 1 -4.74 -7.74 -4.94
CA GLY A 1 -5.92 -8.23 -5.62
C GLY A 1 -5.61 -9.03 -6.86
N GLY A 2 -6.57 -9.79 -7.32
CA GLY A 2 -6.47 -10.63 -8.50
C GLY A 2 -7.83 -10.76 -9.17
N ASN A 3 -7.83 -11.23 -10.41
CA ASN A 3 -9.07 -11.57 -11.10
C ASN A 3 -9.68 -12.83 -10.43
N PRO A 4 -10.88 -12.74 -9.82
CA PRO A 4 -11.51 -13.84 -9.10
C PRO A 4 -11.76 -15.09 -9.97
N MET A 5 -11.84 -14.92 -11.29
CA MET A 5 -12.04 -16.03 -12.23
C MET A 5 -10.75 -16.85 -12.47
N THR A 6 -9.57 -16.29 -12.17
CA THR A 6 -8.28 -16.93 -12.46
C THR A 6 -7.31 -16.95 -11.28
N THR A 7 -7.67 -16.30 -10.18
CA THR A 7 -6.86 -16.25 -8.96
C THR A 7 -7.03 -17.55 -8.15
N SER A 8 -6.00 -17.93 -7.41
CA SER A 8 -6.03 -19.11 -6.55
C SER A 8 -7.16 -19.05 -5.52
N SER A 9 -7.88 -20.16 -5.34
CA SER A 9 -8.95 -20.32 -4.34
C SER A 9 -8.47 -20.13 -2.89
N ILE A 10 -7.17 -20.13 -2.63
CA ILE A 10 -6.60 -19.86 -1.31
C ILE A 10 -7.05 -18.50 -0.74
N TYR A 11 -7.40 -17.54 -1.61
CA TYR A 11 -7.93 -16.24 -1.18
C TYR A 11 -9.31 -16.34 -0.50
N ALA A 12 -10.03 -17.46 -0.64
CA ALA A 12 -11.24 -17.72 0.13
C ALA A 12 -10.99 -17.84 1.64
N LEU A 13 -9.75 -18.12 2.07
CA LEU A 13 -9.36 -18.09 3.48
C LEU A 13 -9.58 -16.72 4.12
N ILE A 14 -9.44 -15.63 3.36
CA ILE A 14 -9.70 -14.27 3.87
C ILE A 14 -11.14 -14.18 4.34
N HIS A 15 -12.10 -14.66 3.53
CA HIS A 15 -13.51 -14.68 3.90
C HIS A 15 -13.79 -15.52 5.16
N THR A 16 -13.11 -16.66 5.30
CA THR A 16 -13.23 -17.50 6.51
C THR A 16 -12.71 -16.75 7.74
N ILE A 17 -11.54 -16.11 7.64
CA ILE A 17 -10.96 -15.32 8.74
C ILE A 17 -11.87 -14.14 9.11
N GLU A 18 -12.43 -13.45 8.14
CA GLU A 18 -13.37 -12.34 8.37
C GLU A 18 -14.66 -12.82 9.03
N LYS A 19 -15.18 -13.99 8.63
CA LYS A 19 -16.37 -14.59 9.23
C LYS A 19 -16.15 -15.00 10.69
N ASP A 20 -15.01 -15.60 10.99
CA ASP A 20 -14.72 -16.15 12.32
C ASP A 20 -14.17 -15.08 13.28
N GLY A 21 -13.32 -14.16 12.77
CA GLY A 21 -12.65 -13.11 13.55
C GLY A 21 -13.30 -11.73 13.49
N GLY A 22 -14.20 -11.52 12.55
CA GLY A 22 -14.79 -10.20 12.25
C GLY A 22 -13.84 -9.29 11.49
N VAL A 23 -14.36 -8.13 11.10
CA VAL A 23 -13.58 -7.03 10.48
C VAL A 23 -13.59 -5.86 11.45
N TRP A 24 -12.41 -5.37 11.78
CA TRP A 24 -12.22 -4.33 12.80
C TRP A 24 -11.70 -3.04 12.17
N PHE A 25 -12.23 -1.93 12.64
CA PHE A 25 -11.80 -0.60 12.27
C PHE A 25 -11.20 0.10 13.50
N ALA A 26 -9.99 0.66 13.34
CA ALA A 26 -9.34 1.36 14.45
C ALA A 26 -10.06 2.69 14.72
N ARG A 27 -10.37 2.98 15.99
CA ARG A 27 -10.87 4.30 16.39
C ARG A 27 -9.85 5.38 16.05
N GLY A 28 -10.27 6.45 15.38
CA GLY A 28 -9.39 7.47 14.82
C GLY A 28 -8.75 7.07 13.49
N GLY A 29 -9.25 6.00 12.86
CA GLY A 29 -8.85 5.55 11.53
C GLY A 29 -7.48 4.87 11.48
N THR A 30 -7.01 4.61 10.27
CA THR A 30 -5.71 3.95 10.02
C THR A 30 -4.54 4.73 10.61
N ASN A 31 -4.63 6.06 10.65
CA ASN A 31 -3.56 6.89 11.23
C ASN A 31 -3.36 6.64 12.73
N ALA A 32 -4.43 6.34 13.48
CA ALA A 32 -4.32 5.99 14.90
C ALA A 32 -3.52 4.69 15.10
N LEU A 33 -3.72 3.70 14.22
CA LEU A 33 -2.94 2.46 14.22
C LEU A 33 -1.45 2.75 13.93
N VAL A 34 -1.17 3.54 12.89
CA VAL A 34 0.20 3.92 12.53
C VAL A 34 0.87 4.67 13.68
N SER A 35 0.18 5.64 14.29
CA SER A 35 0.68 6.40 15.43
C SER A 35 0.99 5.52 16.64
N GLY A 36 0.13 4.53 16.91
CA GLY A 36 0.36 3.53 17.96
C GLY A 36 1.61 2.68 17.70
N MET A 37 1.84 2.29 16.46
CA MET A 37 3.06 1.55 16.06
C MET A 37 4.31 2.42 16.19
N VAL A 38 4.24 3.69 15.80
CA VAL A 38 5.33 4.68 15.98
C VAL A 38 5.67 4.82 17.46
N ALA A 39 4.68 5.06 18.31
CA ALA A 39 4.89 5.20 19.75
C ALA A 39 5.50 3.94 20.39
N LEU A 40 5.09 2.75 19.93
CA LEU A 40 5.69 1.49 20.37
C LEU A 40 7.16 1.39 19.95
N PHE A 41 7.47 1.72 18.69
CA PHE A 41 8.82 1.68 18.14
C PHE A 41 9.77 2.61 18.91
N GLU A 42 9.35 3.84 19.18
CA GLU A 42 10.14 4.82 19.93
C GLU A 42 10.35 4.40 21.40
N ARG A 43 9.31 3.83 22.04
CA ARG A 43 9.40 3.29 23.40
C ARG A 43 10.41 2.13 23.50
N LEU A 44 10.58 1.38 22.40
CA LEU A 44 11.60 0.32 22.30
C LEU A 44 13.00 0.85 21.94
N GLY A 45 13.21 2.16 21.91
CA GLY A 45 14.48 2.82 21.62
C GLY A 45 14.73 3.08 20.12
N GLY A 46 13.72 2.90 19.27
CA GLY A 46 13.82 3.23 17.85
C GLY A 46 13.82 4.73 17.60
N THR A 47 14.44 5.15 16.51
CA THR A 47 14.44 6.54 16.04
C THR A 47 13.80 6.63 14.67
N ILE A 48 12.89 7.60 14.48
CA ILE A 48 12.22 7.86 13.23
C ILE A 48 12.74 9.16 12.61
N ARG A 49 13.11 9.12 11.34
CA ARG A 49 13.46 10.29 10.53
C ARG A 49 12.41 10.47 9.45
N LEU A 50 11.66 11.55 9.51
CA LEU A 50 10.67 11.94 8.51
C LEU A 50 11.22 13.07 7.64
N GLY A 51 10.66 13.24 6.43
CA GLY A 51 11.00 14.32 5.53
C GLY A 51 12.38 14.23 4.90
N ASP A 52 13.06 13.07 5.01
CA ASP A 52 14.42 12.86 4.49
C ASP A 52 14.50 11.53 3.74
N ALA A 53 14.20 11.57 2.46
CA ALA A 53 14.10 10.37 1.64
C ALA A 53 15.45 9.65 1.50
N VAL A 54 15.44 8.33 1.62
CA VAL A 54 16.63 7.51 1.32
C VAL A 54 16.89 7.54 -0.19
N GLN A 55 18.11 7.89 -0.57
CA GLN A 55 18.54 7.90 -1.98
C GLN A 55 19.47 6.75 -2.35
N GLU A 56 20.07 6.08 -1.35
CA GLU A 56 21.01 4.99 -1.58
C GLU A 56 21.02 4.01 -0.41
N ILE A 57 21.07 2.72 -0.72
CA ILE A 57 21.47 1.67 0.23
C ILE A 57 22.96 1.43 0.05
N ILE A 58 23.74 1.75 1.10
CA ILE A 58 25.20 1.61 1.09
C ILE A 58 25.55 0.14 1.19
N THR A 59 26.44 -0.32 0.30
CA THR A 59 26.90 -1.71 0.28
C THR A 59 28.40 -1.83 0.41
N GLN A 60 28.86 -2.88 1.09
CA GLN A 60 30.24 -3.35 1.08
C GLN A 60 30.26 -4.78 0.52
N GLY A 61 30.76 -4.94 -0.69
CA GLY A 61 30.57 -6.17 -1.44
C GLY A 61 29.10 -6.47 -1.64
N ASP A 62 28.64 -7.64 -1.20
CA ASP A 62 27.24 -8.10 -1.30
C ASP A 62 26.40 -7.79 -0.03
N ARG A 63 26.94 -7.07 0.95
CA ARG A 63 26.27 -6.75 2.21
C ARG A 63 25.79 -5.31 2.22
N ALA A 64 24.54 -5.09 2.60
CA ALA A 64 24.04 -3.75 2.94
C ALA A 64 24.55 -3.38 4.34
N VAL A 65 25.14 -2.18 4.49
CA VAL A 65 25.77 -1.70 5.71
C VAL A 65 25.22 -0.37 6.19
N GLY A 66 24.21 0.17 5.50
CA GLY A 66 23.59 1.43 5.88
C GLY A 66 22.81 2.06 4.76
N VAL A 67 22.38 3.29 4.97
CA VAL A 67 21.66 4.11 4.02
C VAL A 67 22.20 5.52 3.96
N ARG A 68 22.03 6.19 2.82
CA ARG A 68 22.26 7.63 2.65
C ARG A 68 20.96 8.30 2.22
N THR A 69 20.68 9.45 2.78
CA THR A 69 19.48 10.24 2.47
C THR A 69 19.78 11.40 1.52
N VAL A 70 18.73 12.03 1.01
CA VAL A 70 18.81 13.20 0.13
C VAL A 70 19.48 14.39 0.82
N SER A 71 19.30 14.56 2.14
CA SER A 71 19.99 15.59 2.93
C SER A 71 21.50 15.36 3.10
N GLY A 72 21.99 14.19 2.70
CA GLY A 72 23.38 13.78 2.89
C GLY A 72 23.66 13.04 4.21
N TRP A 73 22.64 12.89 5.06
CA TRP A 73 22.80 12.07 6.27
C TRP A 73 23.08 10.61 5.93
N THR A 74 23.95 9.99 6.71
CA THR A 74 24.31 8.58 6.55
C THR A 74 24.07 7.83 7.87
N GLY A 75 23.28 6.77 7.78
CA GLY A 75 23.06 5.83 8.89
C GLY A 75 23.74 4.48 8.60
N HIS A 76 24.51 3.99 9.54
CA HIS A 76 25.12 2.66 9.47
C HIS A 76 24.26 1.66 10.25
N ALA A 77 24.17 0.42 9.75
CA ALA A 77 23.40 -0.65 10.36
C ALA A 77 23.96 -2.02 9.95
N ASP A 78 23.77 -3.01 10.81
CA ASP A 78 24.11 -4.40 10.50
C ASP A 78 23.18 -5.04 9.50
N GLN A 79 21.94 -4.56 9.43
CA GLN A 79 20.88 -5.00 8.50
C GLN A 79 20.06 -3.81 8.05
N VAL A 80 19.59 -3.88 6.80
CA VAL A 80 18.70 -2.88 6.20
C VAL A 80 17.44 -3.59 5.71
N ALA A 81 16.29 -3.28 6.31
CA ALA A 81 14.99 -3.71 5.83
C ALA A 81 14.37 -2.59 4.98
N CYS A 82 13.96 -2.90 3.77
CA CYS A 82 13.31 -1.94 2.87
C CYS A 82 11.87 -2.37 2.59
N ASN A 83 10.91 -1.53 3.00
CA ASN A 83 9.49 -1.70 2.71
C ASN A 83 9.01 -0.75 1.59
N GLY A 84 9.93 -0.13 0.86
CA GLY A 84 9.62 0.68 -0.31
C GLY A 84 9.23 -0.16 -1.52
N ASP A 85 8.83 0.50 -2.61
CA ASP A 85 8.57 -0.17 -3.89
C ASP A 85 9.77 -0.99 -4.33
N VAL A 86 9.52 -2.25 -4.70
CA VAL A 86 10.58 -3.21 -5.02
C VAL A 86 11.38 -2.81 -6.27
N MET A 87 10.74 -2.19 -7.27
CA MET A 87 11.44 -1.70 -8.44
C MET A 87 12.32 -0.51 -8.09
N HIS A 88 11.79 0.46 -7.33
CA HIS A 88 12.56 1.60 -6.83
C HIS A 88 13.76 1.13 -6.01
N SER A 89 13.56 0.17 -5.11
CA SER A 89 14.64 -0.36 -4.26
C SER A 89 15.81 -0.92 -5.06
N TYR A 90 15.53 -1.75 -6.08
CA TYR A 90 16.60 -2.36 -6.89
C TYR A 90 17.14 -1.46 -7.99
N ARG A 91 16.29 -0.64 -8.63
CA ARG A 91 16.69 0.22 -9.74
C ARG A 91 17.41 1.48 -9.25
N ASP A 92 16.90 2.09 -8.18
CA ASP A 92 17.32 3.42 -7.75
C ASP A 92 18.19 3.37 -6.49
N LEU A 93 17.74 2.70 -5.42
CA LEU A 93 18.49 2.66 -4.15
C LEU A 93 19.71 1.75 -4.21
N LEU A 94 19.70 0.70 -5.03
CA LEU A 94 20.79 -0.25 -5.26
C LEU A 94 21.42 -0.12 -6.64
N LYS A 95 21.27 1.04 -7.31
CA LYS A 95 21.75 1.25 -8.69
C LYS A 95 23.24 1.01 -8.86
N GLY A 96 24.05 1.30 -7.84
CA GLY A 96 25.51 1.08 -7.83
C GLY A 96 25.91 -0.38 -7.59
N HIS A 97 24.97 -1.24 -7.24
CA HIS A 97 25.24 -2.64 -6.91
C HIS A 97 24.89 -3.58 -8.06
N LYS A 98 25.85 -4.42 -8.49
CA LYS A 98 25.70 -5.29 -9.67
C LYS A 98 24.46 -6.20 -9.62
N ARG A 99 24.17 -6.79 -8.44
CA ARG A 99 22.97 -7.62 -8.23
C ARG A 99 21.69 -6.77 -8.26
N GLY A 100 21.73 -5.51 -7.75
CA GLY A 100 20.60 -4.57 -7.80
C GLY A 100 20.18 -4.31 -9.24
N ALA A 101 21.11 -3.91 -10.10
CA ALA A 101 20.86 -3.67 -11.52
C ALA A 101 20.33 -4.91 -12.26
N SER A 102 20.90 -6.10 -11.98
CA SER A 102 20.43 -7.36 -12.57
C SER A 102 19.00 -7.69 -12.13
N ARG A 103 18.68 -7.51 -10.83
CA ARG A 103 17.36 -7.78 -10.29
C ARG A 103 16.30 -6.82 -10.86
N ALA A 104 16.63 -5.55 -10.98
CA ALA A 104 15.76 -4.55 -11.61
C ALA A 104 15.38 -4.95 -13.04
N LYS A 105 16.35 -5.39 -13.85
CA LYS A 105 16.09 -5.90 -15.21
C LYS A 105 15.17 -7.12 -15.24
N ALA A 106 15.34 -8.03 -14.28
CA ALA A 106 14.49 -9.21 -14.17
C ALA A 106 13.05 -8.86 -13.74
N LEU A 107 12.90 -7.93 -12.79
CA LEU A 107 11.61 -7.45 -12.31
C LEU A 107 10.83 -6.68 -13.37
N ALA A 108 11.51 -5.88 -14.19
CA ALA A 108 10.87 -5.13 -15.27
C ALA A 108 10.14 -6.01 -16.29
N LYS A 109 10.48 -7.31 -16.37
CA LYS A 109 9.84 -8.30 -17.24
C LYS A 109 8.66 -9.03 -16.59
N LYS A 110 8.37 -8.76 -15.31
CA LYS A 110 7.29 -9.42 -14.58
C LYS A 110 5.97 -8.70 -14.82
N ARG A 111 4.86 -9.45 -14.66
CA ARG A 111 3.54 -8.84 -14.57
C ARG A 111 3.41 -8.15 -13.22
N TRP A 112 2.93 -6.91 -13.26
CA TRP A 112 2.65 -6.11 -12.08
C TRP A 112 1.17 -6.21 -11.73
N SER A 113 0.84 -6.02 -10.46
CA SER A 113 -0.55 -5.86 -10.05
C SER A 113 -1.13 -4.57 -10.63
N PRO A 114 -2.42 -4.51 -10.92
CA PRO A 114 -3.07 -3.26 -11.25
C PRO A 114 -2.93 -2.27 -10.09
N SER A 115 -2.90 -1.00 -10.42
CA SER A 115 -2.92 0.11 -9.46
C SER A 115 -4.36 0.50 -9.10
N LEU A 116 -4.50 1.40 -8.15
CA LEU A 116 -5.75 2.05 -7.77
C LEU A 116 -5.66 3.53 -8.11
N PHE A 117 -6.77 4.09 -8.57
CA PHE A 117 -6.98 5.52 -8.59
C PHE A 117 -7.87 5.88 -7.41
N VAL A 118 -7.37 6.65 -6.47
CA VAL A 118 -8.06 7.00 -5.22
C VAL A 118 -8.30 8.50 -5.20
N VAL A 119 -9.53 8.89 -4.91
CA VAL A 119 -9.91 10.28 -4.65
C VAL A 119 -10.33 10.39 -3.19
N HIS A 120 -9.66 11.26 -2.45
CA HIS A 120 -10.07 11.66 -1.10
C HIS A 120 -10.83 12.97 -1.21
N PHE A 121 -12.03 13.01 -0.64
CA PHE A 121 -12.86 14.21 -0.66
C PHE A 121 -13.68 14.32 0.62
N GLY A 122 -13.99 15.55 1.01
CA GLY A 122 -14.95 15.86 2.04
C GLY A 122 -16.23 16.39 1.41
N VAL A 123 -17.35 16.14 2.05
CA VAL A 123 -18.65 16.68 1.68
C VAL A 123 -19.30 17.30 2.92
N GLU A 124 -20.08 18.36 2.71
CA GLU A 124 -20.88 18.94 3.77
C GLU A 124 -22.17 18.10 3.98
N GLY A 125 -22.56 17.94 5.24
CA GLY A 125 -23.77 17.22 5.62
C GLY A 125 -23.54 15.73 5.93
N GLU A 126 -24.62 15.07 6.38
CA GLU A 126 -24.63 13.68 6.75
C GLU A 126 -25.36 12.83 5.71
N TYR A 127 -24.85 11.64 5.45
CA TYR A 127 -25.35 10.68 4.45
C TYR A 127 -25.60 9.32 5.11
N PRO A 128 -26.63 9.18 5.96
CA PRO A 128 -26.86 7.97 6.75
C PRO A 128 -27.20 6.73 5.92
N ASP A 129 -27.68 6.92 4.69
CA ASP A 129 -28.01 5.82 3.79
C ASP A 129 -26.80 5.22 3.07
N ILE A 130 -25.62 5.84 3.21
CA ILE A 130 -24.38 5.34 2.62
C ILE A 130 -23.63 4.52 3.68
N ALA A 131 -23.48 3.23 3.43
CA ALA A 131 -22.75 2.34 4.32
C ALA A 131 -21.25 2.70 4.40
N HIS A 132 -20.58 2.28 5.47
CA HIS A 132 -19.13 2.44 5.64
C HIS A 132 -18.34 1.95 4.42
N HIS A 133 -18.77 0.83 3.83
CA HIS A 133 -18.23 0.28 2.60
C HIS A 133 -19.35 0.09 1.59
N SER A 134 -19.20 0.68 0.41
CA SER A 134 -20.15 0.52 -0.70
C SER A 134 -19.40 0.18 -1.97
N ILE A 135 -19.90 -0.78 -2.72
CA ILE A 135 -19.36 -1.17 -4.03
C ILE A 135 -20.42 -0.93 -5.09
N ILE A 136 -20.07 -0.15 -6.09
CA ILE A 136 -20.92 0.15 -7.24
C ILE A 136 -20.33 -0.58 -8.43
N PHE A 137 -21.03 -1.61 -8.90
CA PHE A 137 -20.58 -2.42 -10.02
C PHE A 137 -20.91 -1.76 -11.35
N GLY A 138 -19.98 -1.77 -12.28
CA GLY A 138 -20.25 -1.49 -13.68
C GLY A 138 -21.02 -2.63 -14.35
N PRO A 139 -21.65 -2.39 -15.52
CA PRO A 139 -22.53 -3.36 -16.17
C PRO A 139 -21.81 -4.60 -16.72
N ARG A 140 -20.51 -4.52 -17.01
CA ARG A 140 -19.72 -5.60 -17.61
C ARG A 140 -18.68 -6.18 -16.64
N TYR A 141 -19.10 -6.71 -15.49
CA TYR A 141 -18.16 -7.11 -14.44
C TYR A 141 -17.01 -8.03 -14.94
N GLN A 142 -17.32 -9.09 -15.68
CA GLN A 142 -16.28 -9.98 -16.21
C GLN A 142 -15.41 -9.29 -17.27
N GLY A 143 -16.02 -8.50 -18.16
CA GLY A 143 -15.32 -7.72 -19.18
C GLY A 143 -14.40 -6.67 -18.56
N LEU A 144 -14.87 -5.98 -17.52
CA LEU A 144 -14.10 -5.05 -16.71
C LEU A 144 -12.83 -5.71 -16.15
N LEU A 145 -12.97 -6.89 -15.54
CA LEU A 145 -11.83 -7.63 -15.01
C LEU A 145 -10.84 -8.05 -16.10
N GLY A 146 -11.35 -8.44 -17.28
CA GLY A 146 -10.54 -8.74 -18.45
C GLY A 146 -9.73 -7.52 -18.93
N ASP A 147 -10.36 -6.36 -18.99
CA ASP A 147 -9.72 -5.11 -19.40
C ASP A 147 -8.61 -4.72 -18.42
N ILE A 148 -8.85 -4.79 -17.12
CA ILE A 148 -7.86 -4.46 -16.08
C ILE A 148 -6.72 -5.47 -16.04
N TYR A 149 -7.02 -6.77 -15.90
CA TYR A 149 -6.01 -7.78 -15.58
C TYR A 149 -5.30 -8.36 -16.82
N ASN A 150 -5.94 -8.37 -17.98
CA ASN A 150 -5.37 -8.96 -19.19
C ASN A 150 -4.90 -7.89 -20.19
N ASN A 151 -5.67 -6.81 -20.34
CA ASN A 151 -5.42 -5.79 -21.36
C ASN A 151 -4.68 -4.55 -20.82
N GLY A 152 -4.60 -4.38 -19.48
CA GLY A 152 -3.96 -3.23 -18.85
C GLY A 152 -4.63 -1.90 -19.20
N ARG A 153 -5.95 -1.91 -19.39
CA ARG A 153 -6.75 -0.73 -19.73
C ARG A 153 -7.67 -0.34 -18.58
N VAL A 154 -7.91 0.96 -18.44
CA VAL A 154 -8.99 1.48 -17.62
C VAL A 154 -10.24 1.56 -18.51
N PRO A 155 -11.28 0.74 -18.26
CA PRO A 155 -12.50 0.79 -19.05
C PRO A 155 -13.36 2.00 -18.67
N GLU A 156 -14.25 2.43 -19.56
CA GLU A 156 -15.15 3.57 -19.32
C GLU A 156 -16.25 3.22 -18.29
N ASP A 157 -16.63 1.95 -18.21
CA ASP A 157 -17.66 1.41 -17.31
C ASP A 157 -17.06 0.81 -16.02
N PHE A 158 -16.06 1.45 -15.44
CA PHE A 158 -15.39 0.98 -14.24
C PHE A 158 -16.32 0.83 -13.03
N SER A 159 -15.95 -0.06 -12.12
CA SER A 159 -16.61 -0.20 -10.81
C SER A 159 -15.96 0.74 -9.79
N LEU A 160 -16.78 1.22 -8.84
CA LEU A 160 -16.33 2.11 -7.77
C LEU A 160 -16.40 1.40 -6.42
N TYR A 161 -15.44 1.68 -5.58
CA TYR A 161 -15.48 1.38 -4.16
C TYR A 161 -15.51 2.70 -3.40
N LEU A 162 -16.57 2.91 -2.62
CA LEU A 162 -16.74 4.07 -1.76
C LEU A 162 -16.49 3.66 -0.31
N HIS A 163 -15.56 4.34 0.33
CA HIS A 163 -15.24 4.19 1.74
C HIS A 163 -15.73 5.43 2.50
N HIS A 164 -16.71 5.23 3.40
CA HIS A 164 -17.35 6.27 4.21
C HIS A 164 -17.08 6.01 5.70
N PRO A 165 -15.86 6.26 6.20
CA PRO A 165 -15.48 5.91 7.56
C PRO A 165 -16.22 6.69 8.63
N SER A 166 -16.63 7.93 8.37
CA SER A 166 -17.41 8.75 9.30
C SER A 166 -18.82 8.21 9.60
N ALA A 167 -19.32 7.27 8.78
CA ALA A 167 -20.54 6.53 9.11
C ALA A 167 -20.40 5.66 10.37
N THR A 168 -19.17 5.25 10.71
CA THR A 168 -18.88 4.40 11.87
C THR A 168 -18.16 5.17 12.98
N ASP A 169 -17.22 6.03 12.63
CA ASP A 169 -16.41 6.82 13.55
C ASP A 169 -16.44 8.31 13.15
N LYS A 170 -17.25 9.08 13.86
CA LYS A 170 -17.38 10.52 13.62
C LYS A 170 -16.06 11.29 13.83
N SER A 171 -15.10 10.74 14.60
CA SER A 171 -13.83 11.42 14.89
C SER A 171 -12.88 11.52 13.70
N VAL A 172 -13.16 10.83 12.59
CA VAL A 172 -12.31 10.84 11.39
C VAL A 172 -12.66 11.95 10.40
N ALA A 173 -13.69 12.73 10.68
CA ALA A 173 -14.09 13.92 9.92
C ALA A 173 -14.35 15.11 10.84
N PRO A 174 -14.20 16.35 10.35
CA PRO A 174 -14.69 17.53 11.06
C PRO A 174 -16.20 17.47 11.30
N GLU A 175 -16.68 18.22 12.29
CA GLU A 175 -18.12 18.43 12.49
C GLU A 175 -18.71 19.23 11.30
N GLY A 176 -19.86 18.82 10.82
CA GLY A 176 -20.59 19.43 9.69
C GLY A 176 -20.40 18.66 8.42
#